data_c25a17b8327e28651f3c913aa692e055
#
_entry.id   c25a17b8327e28651f3c913aa692e055
#
_cell.length_a   1.000
_cell.length_b   1.000
_cell.length_c   1.000
_cell.angle_alpha   90.00
_cell.angle_beta   90.00
_cell.angle_gamma   90.00
#
_symmetry.space_group_name_H-M   'P 1'
#
loop_
_entity.id
_entity.type
_entity.pdbx_description
1 polymer ?
#
loop_
_entity_poly.entity_id
_entity_poly.type
_entity_poly.pdbx_seq_one_letter_code
_entity_poly.pdbx_strand_id
1 'polypeptide(L)'
;MTNTDGKVVQGSLSGDGSRWTLGEDLGYDKTYTVTGIATGADGRSVPIDGNFSTVSPDDEVNAMIAPADGEVVGIAESIIVHFPSKPENTDAVEKALTVTTTPHVEGAWAWIHHDGGWGIDWRPKNYWPAGTKVHVDAKLYGVEFSPGEFGAGDVTSDFTIGRSQVVYADANSYQIVIKQGCTAMKDPGSCRSTVATYDASYGKGDRSDSKDPNLVTRSGIHVVSELLSQHIMVGSPPYTYHSVEYWDARISVNGEFIHENPNTVGDQGNTNVSHGCINLSPKNAESYFKSALLGDPVEVTGTSVQLSAADGDVFDWTFPWSEWLNLPA
;
A
#
# COMPACT_ATOMS: atom_id res chain seq x y z
N MET A 1 -32.33 -23.39 -11.08
CA MET A 1 -31.09 -24.16 -10.84
C MET A 1 -31.01 -24.48 -9.34
N THR A 2 -30.57 -25.66 -8.98
CA THR A 2 -30.41 -26.10 -7.57
C THR A 2 -29.09 -26.78 -7.37
N ASN A 3 -28.54 -26.69 -6.17
CA ASN A 3 -27.38 -27.51 -5.77
C ASN A 3 -27.82 -28.89 -5.23
N THR A 4 -26.86 -29.75 -4.89
CA THR A 4 -27.14 -31.09 -4.33
C THR A 4 -27.87 -31.06 -3.00
N ASP A 5 -27.76 -29.97 -2.23
CA ASP A 5 -28.48 -29.79 -0.95
C ASP A 5 -29.93 -29.30 -1.13
N GLY A 6 -30.33 -29.09 -2.39
CA GLY A 6 -31.67 -28.59 -2.76
C GLY A 6 -31.79 -27.07 -2.63
N LYS A 7 -30.72 -26.33 -2.36
CA LYS A 7 -30.74 -24.85 -2.38
C LYS A 7 -30.96 -24.34 -3.78
N VAL A 8 -31.93 -23.47 -3.94
CA VAL A 8 -32.21 -22.78 -5.22
C VAL A 8 -31.22 -21.66 -5.38
N VAL A 9 -30.50 -21.68 -6.51
CA VAL A 9 -29.57 -20.61 -6.90
C VAL A 9 -30.36 -19.43 -7.43
N GLN A 10 -30.06 -18.24 -6.93
CA GLN A 10 -30.66 -17.00 -7.36
C GLN A 10 -30.25 -16.63 -8.77
N GLY A 11 -31.15 -16.06 -9.54
CA GLY A 11 -30.88 -15.59 -10.89
C GLY A 11 -32.12 -14.94 -11.52
N SER A 12 -31.90 -14.33 -12.67
CA SER A 12 -32.96 -13.60 -13.38
C SER A 12 -33.01 -13.98 -14.88
N LEU A 13 -34.22 -14.01 -15.43
CA LEU A 13 -34.44 -14.12 -16.87
C LEU A 13 -34.35 -12.74 -17.51
N SER A 14 -33.73 -12.67 -18.71
CA SER A 14 -33.81 -11.47 -19.56
C SER A 14 -35.27 -11.17 -19.93
N GLY A 15 -35.57 -9.91 -20.28
CA GLY A 15 -36.92 -9.48 -20.58
C GLY A 15 -37.59 -10.21 -21.76
N ASP A 16 -36.78 -10.79 -22.66
CA ASP A 16 -37.24 -11.65 -23.78
C ASP A 16 -37.29 -13.15 -23.41
N GLY A 17 -36.86 -13.50 -22.19
CA GLY A 17 -36.84 -14.87 -21.71
C GLY A 17 -35.76 -15.76 -22.35
N SER A 18 -34.85 -15.19 -23.13
CA SER A 18 -33.86 -15.96 -23.89
C SER A 18 -32.60 -16.34 -23.10
N ARG A 19 -32.34 -15.65 -21.99
CA ARG A 19 -31.16 -15.82 -21.14
C ARG A 19 -31.53 -15.84 -19.67
N TRP A 20 -31.00 -16.79 -18.93
CA TRP A 20 -31.00 -16.77 -17.48
C TRP A 20 -29.58 -16.44 -16.98
N THR A 21 -29.46 -15.45 -16.10
CA THR A 21 -28.20 -14.98 -15.54
C THR A 21 -28.15 -15.27 -14.05
N LEU A 22 -27.02 -15.78 -13.57
CA LEU A 22 -26.75 -15.98 -12.16
C LEU A 22 -26.87 -14.65 -11.40
N GLY A 23 -27.44 -14.69 -10.21
CA GLY A 23 -27.54 -13.57 -9.28
C GLY A 23 -26.72 -13.74 -8.01
N GLU A 24 -25.99 -14.84 -7.90
CA GLU A 24 -25.05 -15.15 -6.82
C GLU A 24 -23.91 -15.99 -7.36
N ASP A 25 -22.76 -15.98 -6.66
CA ASP A 25 -21.60 -16.82 -7.00
C ASP A 25 -21.90 -18.29 -6.66
N LEU A 26 -21.37 -19.18 -7.50
CA LEU A 26 -21.47 -20.61 -7.28
C LEU A 26 -20.31 -21.08 -6.38
N GLY A 27 -20.63 -21.87 -5.35
CA GLY A 27 -19.60 -22.40 -4.45
C GLY A 27 -18.63 -23.36 -5.16
N TYR A 28 -17.42 -23.48 -4.64
CA TYR A 28 -16.46 -24.49 -5.06
C TYR A 28 -16.92 -25.91 -4.69
N ASP A 29 -16.47 -26.91 -5.46
CA ASP A 29 -16.74 -28.34 -5.23
C ASP A 29 -18.26 -28.63 -5.05
N LYS A 30 -19.07 -28.04 -5.89
CA LYS A 30 -20.55 -28.22 -5.90
C LYS A 30 -21.03 -28.75 -7.21
N THR A 31 -22.04 -29.61 -7.15
CA THR A 31 -22.80 -30.02 -8.34
C THR A 31 -24.13 -29.28 -8.38
N TYR A 32 -24.47 -28.78 -9.56
CA TYR A 32 -25.69 -28.03 -9.82
C TYR A 32 -26.53 -28.70 -10.87
N THR A 33 -27.84 -28.73 -10.66
CA THR A 33 -28.84 -29.19 -11.63
C THR A 33 -29.60 -28.01 -12.19
N VAL A 34 -29.65 -27.90 -13.50
CA VAL A 34 -30.39 -26.89 -14.22
C VAL A 34 -31.66 -27.55 -14.84
N THR A 35 -32.84 -27.08 -14.50
CA THR A 35 -34.09 -27.53 -15.10
C THR A 35 -34.88 -26.35 -15.60
N GLY A 36 -35.58 -26.53 -16.71
CA GLY A 36 -36.39 -25.47 -17.31
C GLY A 36 -37.18 -25.98 -18.53
N ILE A 37 -37.82 -25.04 -19.19
CA ILE A 37 -38.52 -25.26 -20.48
C ILE A 37 -38.12 -24.14 -21.42
N ALA A 38 -37.57 -24.50 -22.58
CA ALA A 38 -37.37 -23.56 -23.69
C ALA A 38 -38.52 -23.67 -24.68
N THR A 39 -39.15 -22.53 -25.02
CA THR A 39 -40.25 -22.48 -26.00
C THR A 39 -39.75 -21.73 -27.24
N GLY A 40 -39.76 -22.40 -28.39
CA GLY A 40 -39.40 -21.80 -29.66
C GLY A 40 -40.45 -20.82 -30.21
N ALA A 41 -40.07 -20.05 -31.22
CA ALA A 41 -40.95 -19.12 -31.90
C ALA A 41 -42.16 -19.81 -32.59
N ASP A 42 -42.06 -21.12 -32.86
CA ASP A 42 -43.10 -21.97 -33.40
C ASP A 42 -44.04 -22.52 -32.32
N GLY A 43 -43.87 -22.10 -31.03
CA GLY A 43 -44.66 -22.54 -29.90
C GLY A 43 -44.31 -23.94 -29.36
N ARG A 44 -43.30 -24.61 -29.93
CA ARG A 44 -42.84 -25.92 -29.44
C ARG A 44 -42.01 -25.71 -28.16
N SER A 45 -42.26 -26.53 -27.16
CA SER A 45 -41.53 -26.52 -25.91
C SER A 45 -40.62 -27.75 -25.81
N VAL A 46 -39.41 -27.51 -25.37
CA VAL A 46 -38.37 -28.53 -25.13
C VAL A 46 -37.93 -28.39 -23.66
N PRO A 47 -37.86 -29.50 -22.89
CA PRO A 47 -37.30 -29.45 -21.55
C PRO A 47 -35.79 -29.16 -21.61
N ILE A 48 -35.34 -28.34 -20.68
CA ILE A 48 -33.90 -28.15 -20.36
C ILE A 48 -33.67 -29.00 -19.12
N ASP A 49 -32.74 -29.92 -19.19
CA ASP A 49 -32.28 -30.71 -18.05
C ASP A 49 -30.81 -31.01 -18.21
N GLY A 50 -30.02 -30.71 -17.16
CA GLY A 50 -28.58 -30.91 -17.17
C GLY A 50 -27.97 -30.67 -15.80
N ASN A 51 -26.76 -31.16 -15.64
CA ASN A 51 -25.96 -30.90 -14.46
C ASN A 51 -24.54 -30.53 -14.84
N PHE A 52 -23.85 -29.84 -13.93
CA PHE A 52 -22.43 -29.56 -14.01
C PHE A 52 -21.87 -29.44 -12.61
N SER A 53 -20.55 -29.62 -12.47
CA SER A 53 -19.85 -29.36 -11.24
C SER A 53 -18.93 -28.15 -11.40
N THR A 54 -18.81 -27.38 -10.33
CA THR A 54 -17.82 -26.32 -10.23
C THR A 54 -16.45 -26.90 -9.94
N VAL A 55 -15.40 -26.08 -10.15
CA VAL A 55 -14.03 -26.44 -9.82
C VAL A 55 -13.91 -26.83 -8.37
N SER A 56 -13.05 -27.81 -8.09
CA SER A 56 -12.62 -28.23 -6.76
C SER A 56 -11.17 -27.74 -6.57
N PRO A 57 -10.94 -26.59 -5.90
CA PRO A 57 -9.60 -26.10 -5.64
C PRO A 57 -8.79 -27.09 -4.81
N ASP A 58 -7.49 -27.15 -5.07
CA ASP A 58 -6.52 -27.79 -4.18
C ASP A 58 -6.26 -26.90 -2.96
N ASP A 59 -6.28 -25.56 -3.16
CA ASP A 59 -6.18 -24.56 -2.11
C ASP A 59 -7.03 -23.30 -2.45
N GLU A 60 -7.57 -22.69 -1.37
CA GLU A 60 -8.32 -21.43 -1.43
C GLU A 60 -7.49 -20.33 -0.76
N VAL A 61 -6.99 -19.39 -1.56
CA VAL A 61 -6.05 -18.34 -1.14
C VAL A 61 -6.80 -17.06 -0.80
N ASN A 62 -6.55 -16.53 0.40
CA ASN A 62 -7.05 -15.23 0.82
C ASN A 62 -6.07 -14.12 0.42
N ALA A 63 -6.60 -13.07 -0.21
CA ALA A 63 -5.89 -11.81 -0.42
C ALA A 63 -6.31 -10.78 0.64
N MET A 64 -5.44 -9.81 0.90
CA MET A 64 -5.72 -8.69 1.80
C MET A 64 -5.44 -7.37 1.10
N ILE A 65 -6.25 -6.35 1.38
CA ILE A 65 -6.05 -4.99 0.83
C ILE A 65 -5.58 -4.06 1.94
N ALA A 66 -4.57 -3.26 1.64
CA ALA A 66 -4.20 -2.08 2.38
C ALA A 66 -4.31 -0.85 1.43
N PRO A 67 -4.72 0.32 1.91
CA PRO A 67 -5.26 0.64 3.24
C PRO A 67 -6.56 -0.11 3.57
N ALA A 68 -6.84 -0.29 4.86
CA ALA A 68 -8.06 -0.93 5.33
C ALA A 68 -9.30 -0.03 5.14
N ASP A 69 -10.48 -0.65 5.17
CA ASP A 69 -11.76 0.06 5.03
C ASP A 69 -11.94 1.14 6.09
N GLY A 70 -12.36 2.34 5.67
CA GLY A 70 -12.59 3.51 6.52
C GLY A 70 -11.34 4.31 6.89
N GLU A 71 -10.15 3.92 6.50
CA GLU A 71 -8.92 4.63 6.85
C GLU A 71 -8.80 6.02 6.18
N VAL A 72 -8.05 6.89 6.84
CA VAL A 72 -7.62 8.19 6.30
C VAL A 72 -6.10 8.21 6.26
N VAL A 73 -5.54 8.24 5.06
CA VAL A 73 -4.10 8.07 4.81
C VAL A 73 -3.46 9.29 4.16
N GLY A 74 -2.14 9.35 4.15
CA GLY A 74 -1.35 10.42 3.54
C GLY A 74 -1.35 10.38 2.01
N ILE A 75 -0.79 11.42 1.42
CA ILE A 75 -0.82 11.63 -0.04
C ILE A 75 0.17 10.77 -0.83
N ALA A 76 1.03 9.99 -0.18
CA ALA A 76 1.95 9.04 -0.80
C ALA A 76 1.56 7.58 -0.53
N GLU A 77 0.38 7.32 0.03
CA GLU A 77 -0.09 5.96 0.27
C GLU A 77 -0.24 5.19 -1.04
N SER A 78 0.15 3.92 -1.04
CA SER A 78 -0.10 2.99 -2.13
C SER A 78 -1.22 2.01 -1.76
N ILE A 79 -1.99 1.59 -2.76
CA ILE A 79 -2.91 0.48 -2.57
C ILE A 79 -2.11 -0.80 -2.75
N ILE A 80 -2.20 -1.73 -1.82
CA ILE A 80 -1.48 -3.00 -1.89
C ILE A 80 -2.48 -4.14 -1.74
N VAL A 81 -2.53 -5.02 -2.72
CA VAL A 81 -3.26 -6.29 -2.61
C VAL A 81 -2.23 -7.38 -2.35
N HIS A 82 -2.20 -7.87 -1.11
CA HIS A 82 -1.23 -8.84 -0.63
C HIS A 82 -1.64 -10.28 -0.92
N PHE A 83 -0.66 -11.09 -1.33
CA PHE A 83 -0.76 -12.53 -1.53
C PHE A 83 0.34 -13.24 -0.72
N PRO A 84 0.07 -14.45 -0.14
CA PRO A 84 1.11 -15.21 0.58
C PRO A 84 2.26 -15.65 -0.33
N SER A 85 1.99 -15.87 -1.62
CA SER A 85 2.95 -16.20 -2.68
C SER A 85 2.59 -15.44 -3.95
N LYS A 86 3.57 -15.27 -4.86
CA LYS A 86 3.29 -14.64 -6.15
C LYS A 86 2.37 -15.54 -6.98
N PRO A 87 1.20 -15.06 -7.42
CA PRO A 87 0.39 -15.75 -8.40
C PRO A 87 1.15 -16.03 -9.70
N GLU A 88 1.00 -17.22 -10.26
CA GLU A 88 1.54 -17.52 -11.59
C GLU A 88 0.71 -16.83 -12.69
N ASN A 89 -0.60 -16.70 -12.48
CA ASN A 89 -1.55 -16.07 -13.40
C ASN A 89 -1.78 -14.60 -13.06
N THR A 90 -0.71 -13.80 -13.09
CA THR A 90 -0.74 -12.36 -12.78
C THR A 90 -1.77 -11.60 -13.61
N ASP A 91 -1.90 -11.93 -14.90
CA ASP A 91 -2.88 -11.30 -15.81
C ASP A 91 -4.34 -11.49 -15.38
N ALA A 92 -4.69 -12.66 -14.83
CA ALA A 92 -6.05 -12.92 -14.36
C ALA A 92 -6.34 -12.12 -13.08
N VAL A 93 -5.37 -12.04 -12.18
CA VAL A 93 -5.45 -11.22 -10.97
C VAL A 93 -5.62 -9.75 -11.34
N GLU A 94 -4.77 -9.20 -12.18
CA GLU A 94 -4.83 -7.78 -12.58
C GLU A 94 -6.19 -7.40 -13.19
N LYS A 95 -6.76 -8.27 -14.03
CA LYS A 95 -8.08 -8.06 -14.64
C LYS A 95 -9.23 -8.08 -13.63
N ALA A 96 -9.02 -8.71 -12.48
CA ALA A 96 -10.00 -8.79 -11.40
C ALA A 96 -9.97 -7.57 -10.46
N LEU A 97 -8.96 -6.68 -10.61
CA LEU A 97 -8.76 -5.51 -9.75
C LEU A 97 -9.30 -4.24 -10.41
N THR A 98 -10.00 -3.44 -9.63
CA THR A 98 -10.50 -2.13 -10.07
C THR A 98 -10.24 -1.09 -8.99
N VAL A 99 -9.70 0.07 -9.38
CA VAL A 99 -9.57 1.26 -8.53
C VAL A 99 -10.45 2.36 -9.08
N THR A 100 -11.39 2.82 -8.26
CA THR A 100 -12.26 3.95 -8.57
C THR A 100 -11.96 5.11 -7.64
N THR A 101 -11.74 6.30 -8.20
CA THR A 101 -11.36 7.48 -7.42
C THR A 101 -12.26 8.68 -7.70
N THR A 102 -12.50 9.51 -6.68
CA THR A 102 -13.22 10.77 -6.80
C THR A 102 -12.45 11.88 -6.09
N PRO A 103 -11.88 12.88 -6.82
CA PRO A 103 -11.85 12.97 -8.28
C PRO A 103 -11.05 11.85 -8.94
N HIS A 104 -11.21 11.67 -10.26
CA HIS A 104 -10.44 10.68 -11.01
C HIS A 104 -8.93 10.95 -10.94
N VAL A 105 -8.15 9.94 -10.63
CA VAL A 105 -6.68 9.99 -10.52
C VAL A 105 -6.09 8.90 -11.41
N GLU A 106 -5.11 9.30 -12.25
CA GLU A 106 -4.33 8.37 -13.06
C GLU A 106 -3.33 7.60 -12.19
N GLY A 107 -3.32 6.29 -12.29
CA GLY A 107 -2.39 5.42 -11.59
C GLY A 107 -2.23 4.08 -12.30
N ALA A 108 -1.34 3.23 -11.80
CA ALA A 108 -1.05 1.93 -12.40
C ALA A 108 -0.63 0.90 -11.35
N TRP A 109 -0.91 -0.36 -11.65
CA TRP A 109 -0.49 -1.52 -10.90
C TRP A 109 0.95 -1.90 -11.24
N ALA A 110 1.66 -2.48 -10.26
CA ALA A 110 2.94 -3.16 -10.45
C ALA A 110 3.10 -4.29 -9.42
N TRP A 111 3.71 -5.41 -9.82
CA TRP A 111 4.01 -6.53 -8.92
C TRP A 111 5.26 -6.26 -8.11
N ILE A 112 5.13 -6.35 -6.79
CA ILE A 112 6.18 -6.00 -5.84
C ILE A 112 6.40 -7.14 -4.86
N HIS A 113 7.65 -7.44 -4.52
CA HIS A 113 8.00 -8.37 -3.45
C HIS A 113 8.18 -7.58 -2.15
N HIS A 114 7.31 -7.82 -1.19
CA HIS A 114 7.37 -7.27 0.17
C HIS A 114 7.98 -8.30 1.14
N ASP A 115 8.41 -7.85 2.32
CA ASP A 115 8.98 -8.74 3.35
C ASP A 115 8.01 -9.85 3.80
N GLY A 116 6.71 -9.64 3.71
CA GLY A 116 5.65 -10.57 4.09
C GLY A 116 5.07 -11.43 2.97
N GLY A 117 5.61 -11.37 1.75
CA GLY A 117 5.07 -12.05 0.57
C GLY A 117 5.06 -11.19 -0.67
N TRP A 118 4.12 -11.41 -1.56
CA TRP A 118 3.97 -10.63 -2.77
C TRP A 118 2.76 -9.69 -2.68
N GLY A 119 2.90 -8.52 -3.26
CA GLY A 119 1.81 -7.59 -3.49
C GLY A 119 1.68 -7.22 -4.95
N ILE A 120 0.49 -6.81 -5.34
CA ILE A 120 0.31 -5.97 -6.50
C ILE A 120 -0.08 -4.60 -5.99
N ASP A 121 0.79 -3.62 -6.24
CA ASP A 121 0.70 -2.28 -5.69
C ASP A 121 0.18 -1.32 -6.76
N TRP A 122 -0.76 -0.47 -6.38
CA TRP A 122 -1.22 0.61 -7.23
C TRP A 122 -0.87 1.95 -6.61
N ARG A 123 -0.21 2.79 -7.37
CA ARG A 123 0.03 4.17 -6.97
C ARG A 123 -0.31 5.16 -8.08
N PRO A 124 -0.65 6.40 -7.73
CA PRO A 124 -0.77 7.45 -8.72
C PRO A 124 0.60 7.86 -9.27
N LYS A 125 0.58 8.51 -10.42
CA LYS A 125 1.79 9.05 -11.05
C LYS A 125 2.50 10.11 -10.19
N ASN A 126 1.71 10.94 -9.51
CA ASN A 126 2.16 11.96 -8.56
C ASN A 126 1.45 11.69 -7.23
N TYR A 127 1.81 12.43 -6.16
CA TYR A 127 1.06 12.32 -4.92
C TYR A 127 -0.44 12.51 -5.13
N TRP A 128 -1.22 11.81 -4.32
CA TRP A 128 -2.67 11.91 -4.34
C TRP A 128 -3.14 13.36 -4.11
N PRO A 129 -4.17 13.82 -4.81
CA PRO A 129 -4.90 15.02 -4.40
C PRO A 129 -5.56 14.79 -3.03
N ALA A 130 -5.39 15.75 -2.11
CA ALA A 130 -6.01 15.70 -0.79
C ALA A 130 -7.54 15.61 -0.90
N GLY A 131 -8.16 14.80 -0.05
CA GLY A 131 -9.60 14.58 -0.01
C GLY A 131 -10.13 13.62 -1.08
N THR A 132 -9.26 12.98 -1.87
CA THR A 132 -9.68 11.93 -2.81
C THR A 132 -10.31 10.78 -2.05
N LYS A 133 -11.48 10.34 -2.51
CA LYS A 133 -12.12 9.10 -2.08
C LYS A 133 -11.70 7.98 -3.01
N VAL A 134 -11.30 6.87 -2.45
CA VAL A 134 -10.80 5.70 -3.17
C VAL A 134 -11.66 4.50 -2.83
N HIS A 135 -12.11 3.79 -3.85
CA HIS A 135 -12.74 2.48 -3.74
C HIS A 135 -11.91 1.47 -4.53
N VAL A 136 -11.55 0.40 -3.85
CA VAL A 136 -10.82 -0.75 -4.42
C VAL A 136 -11.76 -1.94 -4.43
N ASP A 137 -11.90 -2.58 -5.58
CA ASP A 137 -12.69 -3.79 -5.76
C ASP A 137 -11.80 -4.88 -6.35
N ALA A 138 -11.55 -5.94 -5.60
CA ALA A 138 -10.77 -7.10 -5.99
C ALA A 138 -11.70 -8.31 -6.10
N LYS A 139 -12.19 -8.58 -7.32
CA LYS A 139 -13.10 -9.67 -7.67
C LYS A 139 -12.34 -10.97 -7.84
N LEU A 140 -11.79 -11.48 -6.75
CA LEU A 140 -10.85 -12.59 -6.74
C LEU A 140 -11.51 -13.97 -6.57
N TYR A 141 -12.78 -14.03 -6.14
CA TYR A 141 -13.48 -15.30 -6.05
C TYR A 141 -13.58 -15.97 -7.43
N GLY A 142 -13.17 -17.22 -7.52
CA GLY A 142 -13.16 -17.97 -8.78
C GLY A 142 -11.98 -17.68 -9.71
N VAL A 143 -11.09 -16.75 -9.37
CA VAL A 143 -9.86 -16.49 -10.13
C VAL A 143 -8.81 -17.53 -9.76
N GLU A 144 -8.28 -18.24 -10.77
CA GLU A 144 -7.16 -19.15 -10.58
C GLU A 144 -5.86 -18.36 -10.52
N PHE A 145 -5.19 -18.38 -9.37
CA PHE A 145 -3.93 -17.68 -9.14
C PHE A 145 -2.73 -18.49 -9.64
N SER A 146 -2.72 -19.78 -9.32
CA SER A 146 -1.75 -20.78 -9.77
C SER A 146 -2.50 -22.09 -10.01
N PRO A 147 -1.93 -23.09 -10.66
CA PRO A 147 -2.61 -24.35 -10.90
C PRO A 147 -3.21 -24.97 -9.63
N GLY A 148 -4.53 -25.06 -9.58
CA GLY A 148 -5.27 -25.59 -8.43
C GLY A 148 -5.50 -24.59 -7.27
N GLU A 149 -4.89 -23.40 -7.28
CA GLU A 149 -5.06 -22.37 -6.27
C GLU A 149 -6.05 -21.30 -6.75
N PHE A 150 -7.11 -21.08 -6.00
CA PHE A 150 -8.16 -20.13 -6.38
C PHE A 150 -8.40 -19.10 -5.28
N GLY A 151 -8.86 -17.91 -5.66
CA GLY A 151 -9.24 -16.88 -4.72
C GLY A 151 -10.40 -17.34 -3.82
N ALA A 152 -10.22 -17.26 -2.51
CA ALA A 152 -11.22 -17.69 -1.52
C ALA A 152 -12.46 -16.77 -1.46
N GLY A 153 -12.30 -15.50 -1.86
CA GLY A 153 -13.38 -14.51 -1.85
C GLY A 153 -12.97 -13.20 -2.50
N ASP A 154 -13.98 -12.37 -2.72
CA ASP A 154 -13.80 -10.97 -3.12
C ASP A 154 -13.37 -10.13 -1.92
N VAL A 155 -12.57 -9.10 -2.14
CA VAL A 155 -12.14 -8.16 -1.12
C VAL A 155 -12.33 -6.73 -1.62
N THR A 156 -12.82 -5.84 -0.76
CA THR A 156 -13.01 -4.43 -1.09
C THR A 156 -12.42 -3.54 0.00
N SER A 157 -12.05 -2.32 -0.35
CA SER A 157 -11.69 -1.28 0.61
C SER A 157 -12.16 0.08 0.13
N ASP A 158 -12.78 0.85 1.03
CA ASP A 158 -13.13 2.26 0.86
C ASP A 158 -12.31 3.10 1.82
N PHE A 159 -11.46 3.98 1.31
CA PHE A 159 -10.64 4.85 2.15
C PHE A 159 -10.56 6.29 1.60
N THR A 160 -9.99 7.19 2.38
CA THR A 160 -9.90 8.61 2.01
C THR A 160 -8.46 9.10 2.13
N ILE A 161 -8.01 9.83 1.11
CA ILE A 161 -6.75 10.57 1.18
C ILE A 161 -6.96 11.80 2.06
N GLY A 162 -6.17 11.92 3.10
CA GLY A 162 -6.24 13.02 4.05
C GLY A 162 -5.72 14.34 3.50
N ARG A 163 -5.11 15.12 4.39
CA ARG A 163 -4.50 16.40 4.02
C ARG A 163 -3.26 16.22 3.15
N SER A 164 -2.98 17.15 2.25
CA SER A 164 -1.69 17.23 1.56
C SER A 164 -0.63 17.76 2.53
N GLN A 165 0.21 16.88 3.06
CA GLN A 165 1.37 17.23 3.88
C GLN A 165 2.60 16.50 3.34
N VAL A 166 3.72 17.23 3.23
CA VAL A 166 5.02 16.70 2.87
C VAL A 166 6.04 17.15 3.91
N VAL A 167 6.88 16.24 4.36
CA VAL A 167 8.04 16.54 5.19
C VAL A 167 9.26 16.64 4.28
N TYR A 168 9.88 17.80 4.24
CA TYR A 168 11.17 18.03 3.57
C TYR A 168 12.26 17.94 4.62
N ALA A 169 13.07 16.90 4.54
CA ALA A 169 14.13 16.56 5.48
C ALA A 169 15.50 16.75 4.79
N ASP A 170 16.21 17.81 5.13
CA ASP A 170 17.50 18.13 4.52
C ASP A 170 18.64 17.98 5.54
N ALA A 171 19.46 16.94 5.34
CA ALA A 171 20.57 16.61 6.22
C ALA A 171 21.69 17.67 6.22
N ASN A 172 21.78 18.52 5.20
CA ASN A 172 22.77 19.61 5.15
C ASN A 172 22.32 20.84 5.95
N SER A 173 21.01 21.08 6.03
CA SER A 173 20.47 22.16 6.85
C SER A 173 20.20 21.72 8.30
N TYR A 174 20.29 20.42 8.59
CA TYR A 174 19.96 19.84 9.90
C TYR A 174 18.53 20.15 10.35
N GLN A 175 17.60 20.19 9.40
CA GLN A 175 16.19 20.54 9.68
C GLN A 175 15.23 19.63 8.96
N ILE A 176 14.04 19.47 9.53
CA ILE A 176 12.84 19.06 8.81
C ILE A 176 11.89 20.23 8.69
N VAL A 177 11.29 20.38 7.50
CA VAL A 177 10.30 21.41 7.21
C VAL A 177 8.99 20.73 6.81
N ILE A 178 7.95 20.91 7.59
CA ILE A 178 6.62 20.36 7.34
C ILE A 178 5.82 21.38 6.55
N LYS A 179 5.38 20.99 5.36
CA LYS A 179 4.60 21.85 4.48
C LYS A 179 3.27 21.22 4.10
N GLN A 180 2.27 22.04 3.83
CA GLN A 180 0.93 21.63 3.42
C GLN A 180 0.46 22.30 2.14
N GLY A 181 -0.52 21.66 1.48
CA GLY A 181 -1.07 22.12 0.22
C GLY A 181 -0.07 22.01 -0.93
N CYS A 182 0.81 21.01 -0.90
CA CYS A 182 1.79 20.75 -1.94
C CYS A 182 1.12 20.16 -3.18
N THR A 183 1.52 20.62 -4.36
CA THR A 183 0.94 20.22 -5.65
C THR A 183 1.93 19.48 -6.55
N ALA A 184 3.21 19.41 -6.16
CA ALA A 184 4.24 18.69 -6.91
C ALA A 184 5.22 18.00 -5.93
N MET A 185 5.71 16.83 -6.34
CA MET A 185 6.76 16.08 -5.64
C MET A 185 8.10 16.77 -5.83
N LYS A 186 8.98 16.65 -4.83
CA LYS A 186 10.35 17.22 -4.85
C LYS A 186 10.39 18.72 -5.12
N ASP A 187 9.29 19.42 -4.85
CA ASP A 187 9.18 20.87 -5.02
C ASP A 187 8.55 21.53 -3.79
N PRO A 188 9.38 21.92 -2.80
CA PRO A 188 8.90 22.64 -1.62
C PRO A 188 8.22 23.99 -1.96
N GLY A 189 8.52 24.55 -3.13
CA GLY A 189 7.92 25.79 -3.62
C GLY A 189 6.47 25.63 -4.07
N SER A 190 6.04 24.39 -4.38
CA SER A 190 4.67 24.08 -4.77
C SER A 190 3.67 24.10 -3.62
N CYS A 191 4.13 24.17 -2.38
CA CYS A 191 3.32 24.09 -1.18
C CYS A 191 2.77 25.48 -0.78
N ARG A 192 1.52 25.50 -0.30
CA ARG A 192 0.85 26.76 0.13
C ARG A 192 1.41 27.34 1.42
N SER A 193 1.81 26.47 2.38
CA SER A 193 2.23 26.91 3.71
C SER A 193 3.30 26.01 4.30
N THR A 194 4.20 26.62 5.09
CA THR A 194 5.03 25.93 6.04
C THR A 194 4.27 25.85 7.37
N VAL A 195 4.07 24.63 7.88
CA VAL A 195 3.35 24.38 9.14
C VAL A 195 4.31 24.44 10.31
N ALA A 196 5.50 23.82 10.15
CA ALA A 196 6.53 23.80 11.15
C ALA A 196 7.92 23.65 10.52
N THR A 197 8.93 24.10 11.26
CA THR A 197 10.34 23.80 10.98
C THR A 197 10.96 23.35 12.30
N TYR A 198 11.61 22.21 12.30
CA TYR A 198 12.24 21.64 13.46
C TYR A 198 13.71 21.37 13.20
N ASP A 199 14.56 21.72 14.14
CA ASP A 199 15.94 21.30 14.13
C ASP A 199 16.01 19.79 14.31
N ALA A 200 16.86 19.14 13.52
CA ALA A 200 16.99 17.70 13.42
C ALA A 200 18.47 17.26 13.41
N SER A 201 18.72 15.99 13.68
CA SER A 201 20.02 15.36 13.48
C SER A 201 19.80 14.04 12.76
N TYR A 202 20.56 13.82 11.71
CA TYR A 202 20.49 12.68 10.80
C TYR A 202 21.58 11.66 11.08
N GLY A 203 21.65 10.63 10.26
CA GLY A 203 22.70 9.62 10.28
C GLY A 203 24.11 10.22 10.12
N LYS A 204 25.03 9.76 10.96
CA LYS A 204 26.42 10.27 11.00
C LYS A 204 27.33 9.70 9.92
N GLY A 205 26.84 8.77 9.10
CA GLY A 205 27.69 7.99 8.18
C GLY A 205 28.39 8.79 7.09
N ASP A 206 27.94 10.00 6.79
CA ASP A 206 28.59 10.90 5.84
C ASP A 206 29.72 11.74 6.47
N ARG A 207 29.85 11.74 7.79
CA ARG A 207 30.87 12.49 8.48
C ARG A 207 32.26 11.87 8.25
N SER A 208 33.29 12.70 8.14
CA SER A 208 34.66 12.26 7.91
C SER A 208 35.24 11.40 9.04
N ASP A 209 34.74 11.60 10.28
CA ASP A 209 35.15 10.87 11.48
C ASP A 209 34.34 9.61 11.78
N SER A 210 33.26 9.38 11.03
CA SER A 210 32.32 8.26 11.21
C SER A 210 31.84 7.66 9.89
N LYS A 211 32.67 7.71 8.84
CA LYS A 211 32.27 7.34 7.49
C LYS A 211 31.86 5.87 7.38
N ASP A 212 30.55 5.63 7.34
CA ASP A 212 29.93 4.32 7.18
C ASP A 212 28.57 4.47 6.48
N PRO A 213 28.39 3.89 5.27
CA PRO A 213 27.13 3.99 4.53
C PRO A 213 25.93 3.37 5.27
N ASN A 214 26.16 2.44 6.21
CA ASN A 214 25.07 1.86 7.03
C ASN A 214 24.52 2.83 8.08
N LEU A 215 25.24 3.91 8.35
CA LEU A 215 24.84 4.95 9.30
C LEU A 215 24.33 6.21 8.61
N VAL A 216 24.08 6.16 7.32
CA VAL A 216 23.57 7.30 6.54
C VAL A 216 22.05 7.21 6.47
N THR A 217 21.35 8.30 6.79
CA THR A 217 19.93 8.43 6.44
C THR A 217 19.82 8.48 4.91
N ARG A 218 19.01 7.63 4.33
CA ARG A 218 18.93 7.53 2.86
C ARG A 218 18.18 8.69 2.24
N SER A 219 18.72 9.27 1.20
CA SER A 219 18.03 10.31 0.40
C SER A 219 17.03 9.69 -0.54
N GLY A 220 15.82 10.27 -0.61
CA GLY A 220 14.74 9.77 -1.46
C GLY A 220 13.38 10.15 -0.93
N ILE A 221 12.34 9.59 -1.52
CA ILE A 221 10.97 9.70 -1.02
C ILE A 221 10.69 8.49 -0.14
N HIS A 222 10.63 8.72 1.14
CA HIS A 222 10.14 7.77 2.13
C HIS A 222 8.64 7.97 2.35
N VAL A 223 7.98 6.96 2.88
CA VAL A 223 6.57 7.01 3.27
C VAL A 223 6.45 6.60 4.73
N VAL A 224 5.64 7.31 5.51
CA VAL A 224 5.36 6.91 6.88
C VAL A 224 4.53 5.62 6.85
N SER A 225 5.13 4.51 7.30
CA SER A 225 4.52 3.18 7.28
C SER A 225 4.00 2.71 8.63
N GLU A 226 4.50 3.30 9.73
CA GLU A 226 4.10 2.94 11.07
C GLU A 226 4.22 4.12 12.04
N LEU A 227 3.29 4.21 12.99
CA LEU A 227 3.28 5.24 14.04
C LEU A 227 3.22 4.55 15.41
N LEU A 228 4.31 4.64 16.17
CA LEU A 228 4.47 4.02 17.49
C LEU A 228 4.67 5.10 18.56
N SER A 229 3.78 5.18 19.54
CA SER A 229 3.95 6.12 20.67
C SER A 229 5.15 5.78 21.54
N GLN A 230 5.55 4.50 21.56
CA GLN A 230 6.73 3.97 22.24
C GLN A 230 7.23 2.75 21.48
N HIS A 231 8.53 2.64 21.29
CA HIS A 231 9.18 1.52 20.63
C HIS A 231 10.51 1.17 21.28
N ILE A 232 10.89 -0.10 21.27
CA ILE A 232 12.21 -0.55 21.71
C ILE A 232 13.09 -0.72 20.48
N MET A 233 14.04 0.18 20.31
CA MET A 233 15.03 0.07 19.24
C MET A 233 16.21 -0.77 19.70
N VAL A 234 16.57 -1.77 18.88
CA VAL A 234 17.70 -2.66 19.12
C VAL A 234 18.66 -2.58 17.94
N GLY A 235 19.86 -2.11 18.19
CA GLY A 235 20.91 -2.06 17.17
C GLY A 235 21.55 -3.43 16.93
N SER A 236 21.94 -3.69 15.69
CA SER A 236 22.66 -4.91 15.28
C SER A 236 24.18 -4.67 15.25
N PRO A 237 25.01 -5.72 15.46
CA PRO A 237 26.46 -5.58 15.33
C PRO A 237 26.86 -4.96 13.97
N PRO A 238 27.88 -4.07 13.96
CA PRO A 238 28.76 -3.69 15.07
C PRO A 238 28.18 -2.61 16.01
N TYR A 239 26.98 -2.07 15.73
CA TYR A 239 26.36 -0.96 16.47
C TYR A 239 25.27 -1.48 17.40
N THR A 240 25.68 -2.14 18.49
CA THR A 240 24.73 -2.67 19.47
C THR A 240 24.28 -1.58 20.44
N TYR A 241 22.96 -1.37 20.49
CA TYR A 241 22.30 -0.54 21.49
C TYR A 241 20.93 -1.14 21.80
N HIS A 242 20.37 -0.73 22.92
CA HIS A 242 19.01 -1.05 23.34
C HIS A 242 18.44 0.19 24.01
N SER A 243 17.49 0.84 23.37
CA SER A 243 16.89 2.08 23.86
C SER A 243 15.37 2.03 23.71
N VAL A 244 14.70 2.72 24.63
CA VAL A 244 13.27 3.00 24.50
C VAL A 244 13.14 4.38 23.91
N GLU A 245 12.53 4.44 22.73
CA GLU A 245 12.28 5.68 22.02
C GLU A 245 10.78 5.99 22.02
N TYR A 246 10.42 7.22 21.79
CA TYR A 246 9.04 7.67 21.80
C TYR A 246 8.73 8.52 20.56
N TRP A 247 7.44 8.53 20.21
CA TRP A 247 6.92 9.29 19.08
C TRP A 247 7.56 8.91 17.74
N ASP A 248 7.65 7.61 17.53
CA ASP A 248 8.32 7.02 16.38
C ASP A 248 7.41 6.98 15.16
N ALA A 249 7.82 7.64 14.09
CA ALA A 249 7.26 7.47 12.75
C ALA A 249 8.26 6.70 11.89
N ARG A 250 7.97 5.43 11.56
CA ARG A 250 8.81 4.60 10.70
C ARG A 250 8.75 5.11 9.27
N ILE A 251 9.91 5.18 8.62
CA ILE A 251 10.04 5.63 7.24
C ILE A 251 10.82 4.67 6.34
N SER A 252 11.35 3.57 6.89
CA SER A 252 11.98 2.50 6.11
C SER A 252 12.11 1.18 6.87
N VAL A 253 12.18 0.04 6.14
CA VAL A 253 12.45 -1.30 6.71
C VAL A 253 13.84 -1.41 7.35
N ASN A 254 14.79 -0.57 6.93
CA ASN A 254 16.11 -0.51 7.55
C ASN A 254 16.11 -0.01 8.99
N GLY A 255 14.93 0.33 9.55
CA GLY A 255 14.81 0.90 10.88
C GLY A 255 15.14 2.38 10.95
N GLU A 256 14.89 3.13 9.89
CA GLU A 256 14.93 4.59 9.90
C GLU A 256 13.57 5.13 10.38
N PHE A 257 13.63 5.98 11.39
CA PHE A 257 12.48 6.62 12.02
C PHE A 257 12.70 8.13 12.14
N ILE A 258 11.62 8.88 12.18
CA ILE A 258 11.60 10.21 12.77
C ILE A 258 11.10 10.04 14.20
N HIS A 259 11.94 10.34 15.19
CA HIS A 259 11.61 10.08 16.60
C HIS A 259 12.25 11.09 17.56
N GLU A 260 11.85 11.06 18.84
CA GLU A 260 12.54 11.85 19.85
C GLU A 260 13.93 11.30 20.15
N ASN A 261 14.87 12.20 20.43
CA ASN A 261 16.10 11.83 21.09
C ASN A 261 16.59 12.97 22.00
N PRO A 262 16.26 12.91 23.30
CA PRO A 262 16.63 13.96 24.24
C PRO A 262 18.14 14.09 24.44
N ASN A 263 18.92 13.03 24.18
CA ASN A 263 20.36 13.01 24.37
C ASN A 263 21.11 13.76 23.24
N THR A 264 20.46 14.01 22.11
CA THR A 264 21.06 14.68 20.94
C THR A 264 20.50 16.09 20.70
N VAL A 265 19.76 16.66 21.63
CA VAL A 265 19.16 18.01 21.49
C VAL A 265 20.24 19.08 21.21
N GLY A 266 21.43 18.93 21.76
CA GLY A 266 22.56 19.84 21.50
C GLY A 266 23.18 19.70 20.10
N ASP A 267 22.94 18.60 19.42
CA ASP A 267 23.44 18.32 18.06
C ASP A 267 22.39 18.67 16.98
N GLN A 268 21.10 18.63 17.34
CA GLN A 268 20.01 18.95 16.43
C GLN A 268 20.13 20.40 15.94
N GLY A 269 19.99 20.59 14.64
CA GLY A 269 20.22 21.87 13.96
C GLY A 269 21.69 22.17 13.66
N ASN A 270 22.63 21.25 13.97
CA ASN A 270 24.04 21.52 13.84
C ASN A 270 24.89 20.33 13.39
N THR A 271 24.58 19.10 13.84
CA THR A 271 25.47 17.94 13.58
C THR A 271 24.62 16.67 13.42
N ASN A 272 25.01 15.82 12.45
CA ASN A 272 24.39 14.51 12.26
C ASN A 272 25.12 13.47 13.11
N VAL A 273 24.40 12.82 14.05
CA VAL A 273 24.98 11.92 15.06
C VAL A 273 24.28 10.58 15.19
N SER A 274 23.14 10.38 14.53
CA SER A 274 22.35 9.15 14.62
C SER A 274 22.96 7.97 13.83
N HIS A 275 22.30 6.82 13.88
CA HIS A 275 22.65 5.63 13.10
C HIS A 275 21.81 5.48 11.81
N GLY A 276 21.08 6.52 11.41
CA GLY A 276 20.20 6.55 10.23
C GLY A 276 18.88 7.27 10.51
N CYS A 277 18.38 7.22 11.72
CA CYS A 277 17.16 7.92 12.12
C CYS A 277 17.28 9.45 12.03
N ILE A 278 16.14 10.12 11.97
CA ILE A 278 16.00 11.57 12.07
C ILE A 278 15.60 11.90 13.51
N ASN A 279 16.56 12.37 14.30
CA ASN A 279 16.35 12.71 15.71
C ASN A 279 15.76 14.11 15.84
N LEU A 280 14.71 14.22 16.64
CA LEU A 280 14.07 15.47 17.04
C LEU A 280 14.11 15.67 18.56
N SER A 281 13.89 16.89 19.04
CA SER A 281 13.62 17.12 20.46
C SER A 281 12.30 16.46 20.86
N PRO A 282 12.11 16.07 22.15
CA PRO A 282 10.88 15.40 22.60
C PRO A 282 9.60 16.16 22.20
N LYS A 283 9.59 17.47 22.38
CA LYS A 283 8.46 18.33 22.02
C LYS A 283 8.16 18.32 20.52
N ASN A 284 9.21 18.39 19.70
CA ASN A 284 9.06 18.45 18.23
C ASN A 284 8.64 17.09 17.68
N ALA A 285 9.20 15.98 18.21
CA ALA A 285 8.82 14.63 17.83
C ALA A 285 7.35 14.34 18.17
N GLU A 286 6.91 14.67 19.38
CA GLU A 286 5.50 14.55 19.77
C GLU A 286 4.57 15.36 18.87
N SER A 287 4.97 16.60 18.55
CA SER A 287 4.18 17.48 17.67
C SER A 287 4.10 16.93 16.25
N TYR A 288 5.21 16.42 15.71
CA TYR A 288 5.24 15.76 14.39
C TYR A 288 4.37 14.51 14.38
N PHE A 289 4.61 13.59 15.31
CA PHE A 289 3.88 12.33 15.44
C PHE A 289 2.35 12.51 15.46
N LYS A 290 1.87 13.47 16.26
CA LYS A 290 0.43 13.79 16.35
C LYS A 290 -0.15 14.37 15.07
N SER A 291 0.69 14.90 14.18
CA SER A 291 0.27 15.45 12.90
C SER A 291 0.45 14.48 11.75
N ALA A 292 1.25 13.42 11.90
CA ALA A 292 1.54 12.44 10.86
C ALA A 292 0.35 11.52 10.59
N LEU A 293 0.25 11.06 9.35
CA LEU A 293 -0.63 9.98 8.91
C LEU A 293 0.24 8.88 8.27
N LEU A 294 -0.23 7.63 8.34
CA LEU A 294 0.29 6.59 7.46
C LEU A 294 0.14 7.06 6.02
N GLY A 295 1.14 6.82 5.20
CA GLY A 295 1.15 7.32 3.82
C GLY A 295 1.61 8.77 3.64
N ASP A 296 2.06 9.47 4.69
CA ASP A 296 2.68 10.80 4.53
C ASP A 296 4.07 10.67 3.89
N PRO A 297 4.40 11.44 2.84
CA PRO A 297 5.73 11.45 2.27
C PRO A 297 6.74 12.22 3.11
N VAL A 298 7.94 11.65 3.22
CA VAL A 298 9.14 12.27 3.80
C VAL A 298 10.22 12.31 2.72
N GLU A 299 10.47 13.48 2.17
CA GLU A 299 11.48 13.70 1.13
C GLU A 299 12.82 14.04 1.79
N VAL A 300 13.71 13.04 1.87
CA VAL A 300 15.05 13.19 2.43
C VAL A 300 16.03 13.60 1.36
N THR A 301 16.86 14.59 1.66
CA THR A 301 17.93 15.09 0.79
C THR A 301 19.23 15.34 1.55
N GLY A 302 20.31 15.55 0.80
CA GLY A 302 21.60 15.99 1.39
C GLY A 302 22.47 14.89 1.94
N THR A 303 22.20 13.62 1.63
CA THR A 303 23.02 12.47 2.04
C THR A 303 23.59 11.71 0.85
N SER A 304 24.64 10.92 1.08
CA SER A 304 25.38 10.22 0.03
C SER A 304 24.75 8.91 -0.44
N VAL A 305 23.84 8.32 0.35
CA VAL A 305 23.19 7.04 0.03
C VAL A 305 21.76 7.32 -0.41
N GLN A 306 21.35 6.74 -1.54
CA GLN A 306 20.00 6.84 -2.03
C GLN A 306 19.10 5.73 -1.47
N LEU A 307 17.86 6.06 -1.16
CA LEU A 307 16.83 5.08 -0.85
C LEU A 307 16.61 4.17 -2.07
N SER A 308 16.61 2.89 -1.83
CA SER A 308 16.36 1.87 -2.85
C SER A 308 15.15 1.01 -2.49
N ALA A 309 14.69 0.20 -3.42
CA ALA A 309 13.61 -0.76 -3.19
C ALA A 309 13.93 -1.77 -2.07
N ALA A 310 15.23 -2.02 -1.79
CA ALA A 310 15.65 -2.89 -0.70
C ALA A 310 15.56 -2.26 0.69
N ASP A 311 15.33 -0.95 0.77
CA ASP A 311 15.39 -0.19 2.00
C ASP A 311 14.02 0.33 2.48
N GLY A 312 13.04 0.46 1.58
CA GLY A 312 11.77 1.10 1.89
C GLY A 312 10.68 0.11 2.31
N ASP A 313 9.82 0.45 3.27
CA ASP A 313 8.58 -0.27 3.58
C ASP A 313 7.56 -0.09 2.46
N VAL A 314 7.39 1.17 2.02
CA VAL A 314 6.60 1.57 0.86
C VAL A 314 7.55 2.21 -0.13
N PHE A 315 8.27 1.38 -0.85
CA PHE A 315 9.37 1.81 -1.73
C PHE A 315 8.92 2.13 -3.17
N ASP A 316 7.65 2.08 -3.46
CA ASP A 316 7.05 2.38 -4.79
C ASP A 316 7.57 3.69 -5.37
N TRP A 317 7.78 4.69 -4.50
CA TRP A 317 8.28 6.01 -4.87
C TRP A 317 9.78 6.06 -5.17
N THR A 318 10.51 4.95 -4.99
CA THR A 318 11.91 4.84 -5.45
C THR A 318 11.98 4.65 -6.96
N PHE A 319 10.93 4.12 -7.58
CA PHE A 319 10.85 3.94 -9.02
C PHE A 319 10.32 5.21 -9.71
N PRO A 320 11.02 5.74 -10.74
CA PRO A 320 10.44 6.72 -11.64
C PRO A 320 9.17 6.17 -12.29
N TRP A 321 8.21 7.05 -12.62
CA TRP A 321 6.93 6.61 -13.22
C TRP A 321 7.08 5.76 -14.48
N SER A 322 8.06 6.11 -15.34
CA SER A 322 8.35 5.33 -16.55
C SER A 322 8.89 3.91 -16.26
N GLU A 323 9.58 3.73 -15.14
CA GLU A 323 10.06 2.43 -14.69
C GLU A 323 8.92 1.64 -14.03
N TRP A 324 8.13 2.31 -13.19
CA TRP A 324 6.92 1.74 -12.57
C TRP A 324 6.01 1.05 -13.57
N LEU A 325 5.71 1.71 -14.69
CA LEU A 325 4.87 1.19 -15.77
C LEU A 325 5.46 -0.03 -16.51
N ASN A 326 6.71 -0.36 -16.28
CA ASN A 326 7.45 -1.44 -16.96
C ASN A 326 8.06 -2.44 -15.99
N LEU A 327 7.70 -2.40 -14.72
CA LEU A 327 8.10 -3.44 -13.77
C LEU A 327 7.54 -4.79 -14.24
N PRO A 328 8.33 -5.87 -14.18
CA PRO A 328 7.89 -7.17 -14.66
C PRO A 328 6.76 -7.73 -13.78
N ALA A 329 5.72 -8.23 -14.44
CA ALA A 329 4.63 -8.95 -13.81
C ALA A 329 5.07 -10.28 -13.21
#